data_be0d384e199906b48a391721e8da313b
#
_entry.id   be0d384e199906b48a391721e8da313b
#
_cell.length_a   1.000
_cell.length_b   1.000
_cell.length_c   1.000
_cell.angle_alpha   90.00
_cell.angle_beta   90.00
_cell.angle_gamma   90.00
#
_symmetry.space_group_name_H-M   'P 1'
#
loop_
_entity.id
_entity.type
_entity.pdbx_description
1 polymer ?
#
loop_
_entity_poly.entity_id
_entity_poly.type
_entity_poly.pdbx_seq_one_letter_code
_entity_poly.pdbx_strand_id
1 'polypeptide(L)'
;LKEGDHQLEGSLETTVAEINDSGGQATAVAANISEEDDCMRVIEEAKAAFGSVDILINNAALNYYIPVVDYPTSRWARAFAVNVHGPFILSKAVLPDMIERRSGAIVNISSGAAIGPGRGPYEDSQVRGGVMYGASKAALERFTQGLAQEVYQHGITVACFSPSQVVPTPGTVFHKLVSGLDDPRGEPPELMAKAALLLASEPLDQVSGRVTYSQQILKEFGWIDEATGTGVERTGSGYSQI
;
A
#
# COMPACT_ATOMS: atom_id res chain seq x y z
N LEU A 1 -12.59 -6.94 13.94
CA LEU A 1 -11.73 -8.13 13.92
C LEU A 1 -12.22 -9.08 15.01
N LYS A 2 -12.86 -10.18 14.61
CA LYS A 2 -12.94 -11.31 15.52
C LYS A 2 -11.50 -11.76 15.75
N GLU A 3 -11.15 -11.79 17.03
CA GLU A 3 -9.92 -12.26 17.61
C GLU A 3 -9.17 -13.22 16.70
N GLY A 4 -8.15 -12.67 16.02
CA GLY A 4 -7.06 -13.49 15.53
C GLY A 4 -6.26 -13.94 16.75
N ASP A 5 -5.49 -14.98 16.63
CA ASP A 5 -4.72 -15.62 17.69
C ASP A 5 -3.66 -14.69 18.35
N HIS A 6 -3.68 -13.37 18.06
CA HIS A 6 -2.76 -12.38 18.61
C HIS A 6 -3.34 -10.97 18.54
N GLN A 7 -3.13 -10.20 19.59
CA GLN A 7 -3.35 -8.77 19.61
C GLN A 7 -2.05 -8.07 19.23
N LEU A 8 -2.07 -7.35 18.11
CA LEU A 8 -1.03 -6.37 17.81
C LEU A 8 -1.39 -5.07 18.51
N GLU A 9 -0.39 -4.34 19.01
CA GLU A 9 -0.58 -3.04 19.63
C GLU A 9 -1.06 -2.01 18.60
N GLY A 10 -1.82 -1.02 19.10
CA GLY A 10 -2.38 0.07 18.30
C GLY A 10 -3.89 -0.06 18.07
N SER A 11 -4.55 1.07 17.96
CA SER A 11 -5.97 1.16 17.64
C SER A 11 -6.25 2.40 16.78
N LEU A 12 -7.44 2.47 16.20
CA LEU A 12 -7.89 3.68 15.50
C LEU A 12 -7.94 4.88 16.42
N GLU A 13 -8.38 4.68 17.66
CA GLU A 13 -8.48 5.73 18.67
C GLU A 13 -7.10 6.30 19.04
N THR A 14 -6.10 5.43 19.19
CA THR A 14 -4.72 5.84 19.47
C THR A 14 -4.17 6.69 18.32
N THR A 15 -4.35 6.23 17.08
CA THR A 15 -3.90 6.96 15.89
C THR A 15 -4.60 8.32 15.76
N VAL A 16 -5.90 8.38 16.01
CA VAL A 16 -6.65 9.66 16.01
C VAL A 16 -6.11 10.61 17.06
N ALA A 17 -5.87 10.13 18.29
CA ALA A 17 -5.31 10.95 19.36
C ALA A 17 -3.92 11.51 18.97
N GLU A 18 -3.01 10.68 18.48
CA GLU A 18 -1.67 11.10 18.06
C GLU A 18 -1.70 12.18 16.96
N ILE A 19 -2.59 12.04 15.97
CA ILE A 19 -2.75 13.04 14.90
C ILE A 19 -3.28 14.36 15.47
N ASN A 20 -4.31 14.31 16.32
CA ASN A 20 -4.91 15.51 16.90
C ASN A 20 -3.94 16.21 17.86
N ASP A 21 -3.20 15.48 18.67
CA ASP A 21 -2.16 16.01 19.57
C ASP A 21 -1.01 16.68 18.80
N SER A 22 -0.75 16.21 17.58
CA SER A 22 0.24 16.81 16.65
C SER A 22 -0.30 18.04 15.91
N GLY A 23 -1.53 18.48 16.18
CA GLY A 23 -2.16 19.64 15.55
C GLY A 23 -2.88 19.35 14.23
N GLY A 24 -2.98 18.08 13.84
CA GLY A 24 -3.80 17.62 12.72
C GLY A 24 -5.28 17.48 13.11
N GLN A 25 -6.08 16.97 12.19
CA GLN A 25 -7.47 16.59 12.44
C GLN A 25 -7.70 15.18 11.90
N ALA A 26 -8.26 14.31 12.70
CA ALA A 26 -8.54 12.95 12.32
C ALA A 26 -9.87 12.45 12.89
N THR A 27 -10.50 11.53 12.18
CA THR A 27 -11.62 10.74 12.66
C THR A 27 -11.39 9.26 12.34
N ALA A 28 -12.02 8.38 13.09
CA ALA A 28 -11.91 6.94 12.91
C ALA A 28 -13.19 6.37 12.31
N VAL A 29 -13.06 5.54 11.28
CA VAL A 29 -14.16 4.76 10.73
C VAL A 29 -13.77 3.28 10.79
N ALA A 30 -14.40 2.52 11.69
CA ALA A 30 -14.20 1.09 11.78
C ALA A 30 -14.90 0.39 10.60
N ALA A 31 -14.14 -0.27 9.72
CA ALA A 31 -14.64 -0.87 8.50
C ALA A 31 -13.91 -2.18 8.15
N ASN A 32 -14.63 -3.08 7.49
CA ASN A 32 -14.05 -4.24 6.84
C ASN A 32 -13.92 -3.96 5.34
N ILE A 33 -12.75 -3.59 4.88
CA ILE A 33 -12.50 -3.23 3.47
C ILE A 33 -12.61 -4.40 2.48
N SER A 34 -12.92 -5.63 2.93
CA SER A 34 -13.36 -6.70 2.04
C SER A 34 -14.82 -6.59 1.62
N GLU A 35 -15.59 -5.69 2.23
CA GLU A 35 -17.02 -5.48 2.02
C GLU A 35 -17.27 -4.13 1.32
N GLU A 36 -18.05 -4.13 0.25
CA GLU A 36 -18.30 -2.94 -0.56
C GLU A 36 -19.03 -1.86 0.24
N ASP A 37 -20.06 -2.24 1.01
CA ASP A 37 -20.85 -1.30 1.82
C ASP A 37 -19.97 -0.58 2.86
N ASP A 38 -19.02 -1.29 3.48
CA ASP A 38 -18.07 -0.69 4.42
C ASP A 38 -17.10 0.26 3.72
N CYS A 39 -16.60 -0.09 2.53
CA CYS A 39 -15.76 0.81 1.73
C CYS A 39 -16.50 2.10 1.35
N MET A 40 -17.77 2.00 0.91
CA MET A 40 -18.59 3.17 0.59
C MET A 40 -18.80 4.04 1.83
N ARG A 41 -19.15 3.43 2.96
CA ARG A 41 -19.36 4.13 4.23
C ARG A 41 -18.11 4.88 4.70
N VAL A 42 -16.90 4.32 4.54
CA VAL A 42 -15.65 5.02 4.86
C VAL A 42 -15.53 6.34 4.10
N ILE A 43 -15.83 6.33 2.80
CA ILE A 43 -15.76 7.55 1.97
C ILE A 43 -16.86 8.54 2.35
N GLU A 44 -18.08 8.06 2.60
CA GLU A 44 -19.21 8.92 3.01
C GLU A 44 -18.93 9.61 4.37
N GLU A 45 -18.44 8.87 5.36
CA GLU A 45 -18.09 9.43 6.67
C GLU A 45 -16.90 10.39 6.59
N ALA A 46 -15.86 10.08 5.78
CA ALA A 46 -14.76 11.00 5.54
C ALA A 46 -15.23 12.31 4.89
N LYS A 47 -16.12 12.22 3.91
CA LYS A 47 -16.73 13.40 3.24
C LYS A 47 -17.61 14.20 4.19
N ALA A 48 -18.35 13.55 5.06
CA ALA A 48 -19.17 14.22 6.06
C ALA A 48 -18.32 14.98 7.10
N ALA A 49 -17.15 14.44 7.47
CA ALA A 49 -16.27 15.04 8.45
C ALA A 49 -15.41 16.19 7.89
N PHE A 50 -14.88 16.04 6.67
CA PHE A 50 -13.81 16.90 6.14
C PHE A 50 -14.11 17.48 4.74
N GLY A 51 -15.21 17.13 4.13
CA GLY A 51 -15.49 17.48 2.73
C GLY A 51 -14.89 16.47 1.74
N SER A 52 -14.63 16.93 0.53
CA SER A 52 -14.13 16.06 -0.55
C SER A 52 -12.78 15.41 -0.20
N VAL A 53 -12.62 14.15 -0.61
CA VAL A 53 -11.35 13.43 -0.45
C VAL A 53 -10.37 13.90 -1.53
N ASP A 54 -9.26 14.47 -1.12
CA ASP A 54 -8.20 14.92 -2.02
C ASP A 54 -7.15 13.85 -2.28
N ILE A 55 -6.86 13.04 -1.26
CA ILE A 55 -5.86 11.97 -1.34
C ILE A 55 -6.44 10.69 -0.75
N LEU A 56 -6.37 9.60 -1.52
CA LEU A 56 -6.68 8.25 -1.06
C LEU A 56 -5.40 7.42 -0.96
N ILE A 57 -5.09 6.90 0.23
CA ILE A 57 -3.96 5.97 0.42
C ILE A 57 -4.49 4.58 0.74
N ASN A 58 -4.37 3.64 -0.20
CA ASN A 58 -4.72 2.24 -0.03
C ASN A 58 -3.54 1.49 0.62
N ASN A 59 -3.45 1.56 1.94
CA ASN A 59 -2.37 0.94 2.71
C ASN A 59 -2.73 -0.42 3.32
N ALA A 60 -4.00 -0.65 3.63
CA ALA A 60 -4.44 -1.88 4.30
C ALA A 60 -4.17 -3.12 3.44
N ALA A 61 -3.66 -4.17 4.06
CA ALA A 61 -3.36 -5.44 3.38
C ALA A 61 -3.52 -6.63 4.33
N LEU A 62 -3.71 -7.80 3.72
CA LEU A 62 -3.88 -9.07 4.41
C LEU A 62 -2.96 -10.12 3.79
N ASN A 63 -2.26 -10.89 4.62
CA ASN A 63 -1.46 -12.05 4.23
C ASN A 63 -1.58 -13.17 5.26
N TYR A 64 -1.52 -14.41 4.82
CA TYR A 64 -1.62 -15.59 5.68
C TYR A 64 -0.38 -16.48 5.68
N TYR A 65 0.57 -16.28 4.78
CA TYR A 65 1.80 -17.09 4.63
C TYR A 65 1.54 -18.62 4.61
N ILE A 66 0.61 -19.07 3.77
CA ILE A 66 0.24 -20.48 3.65
C ILE A 66 0.69 -21.02 2.28
N PRO A 67 1.38 -22.16 2.19
CA PRO A 67 1.68 -22.80 0.91
C PRO A 67 0.41 -23.10 0.10
N VAL A 68 0.49 -23.04 -1.23
CA VAL A 68 -0.69 -23.16 -2.10
C VAL A 68 -1.42 -24.50 -1.89
N VAL A 69 -0.69 -25.58 -1.65
CA VAL A 69 -1.29 -26.93 -1.42
C VAL A 69 -2.20 -26.96 -0.20
N ASP A 70 -1.91 -26.17 0.82
CA ASP A 70 -2.66 -26.11 2.07
C ASP A 70 -3.55 -24.85 2.17
N TYR A 71 -3.59 -24.03 1.12
CA TYR A 71 -4.24 -22.71 1.18
C TYR A 71 -5.76 -22.83 1.11
N PRO A 72 -6.53 -22.49 2.16
CA PRO A 72 -7.98 -22.48 2.09
C PRO A 72 -8.48 -21.47 1.05
N THR A 73 -9.33 -21.90 0.13
CA THR A 73 -9.88 -21.03 -0.92
C THR A 73 -10.59 -19.80 -0.36
N SER A 74 -11.26 -19.94 0.79
CA SER A 74 -11.92 -18.80 1.47
C SER A 74 -10.93 -17.74 1.95
N ARG A 75 -9.76 -18.14 2.46
CA ARG A 75 -8.70 -17.20 2.85
C ARG A 75 -8.05 -16.53 1.64
N TRP A 76 -7.88 -17.27 0.55
CA TRP A 76 -7.42 -16.71 -0.71
C TRP A 76 -8.37 -15.61 -1.21
N ALA A 77 -9.66 -15.93 -1.32
CA ALA A 77 -10.69 -14.99 -1.75
C ALA A 77 -10.73 -13.74 -0.86
N ARG A 78 -10.71 -13.93 0.47
CA ARG A 78 -10.70 -12.82 1.43
C ARG A 78 -9.46 -11.93 1.28
N ALA A 79 -8.29 -12.50 1.05
CA ALA A 79 -7.08 -11.71 0.85
C ALA A 79 -7.14 -10.87 -0.43
N PHE A 80 -7.68 -11.42 -1.52
CA PHE A 80 -7.93 -10.66 -2.75
C PHE A 80 -9.00 -9.59 -2.55
N ALA A 81 -10.06 -9.87 -1.79
CA ALA A 81 -11.07 -8.88 -1.44
C ALA A 81 -10.47 -7.68 -0.71
N VAL A 82 -9.55 -7.90 0.24
CA VAL A 82 -8.85 -6.83 0.95
C VAL A 82 -7.80 -6.14 0.06
N ASN A 83 -6.91 -6.91 -0.59
CA ASN A 83 -5.72 -6.36 -1.22
C ASN A 83 -5.95 -5.78 -2.63
N VAL A 84 -7.03 -6.18 -3.30
CA VAL A 84 -7.32 -5.80 -4.69
C VAL A 84 -8.70 -5.15 -4.82
N HIS A 85 -9.77 -5.81 -4.36
CA HIS A 85 -11.12 -5.30 -4.51
C HIS A 85 -11.36 -4.06 -3.64
N GLY A 86 -10.87 -4.03 -2.38
CA GLY A 86 -10.96 -2.86 -1.51
C GLY A 86 -10.36 -1.60 -2.15
N PRO A 87 -9.10 -1.60 -2.61
CA PRO A 87 -8.51 -0.50 -3.37
C PRO A 87 -9.30 -0.10 -4.62
N PHE A 88 -9.85 -1.06 -5.37
CA PHE A 88 -10.73 -0.78 -6.50
C PHE A 88 -12.00 -0.05 -6.08
N ILE A 89 -12.71 -0.54 -5.06
CA ILE A 89 -13.97 0.02 -4.58
C ILE A 89 -13.76 1.43 -4.02
N LEU A 90 -12.75 1.62 -3.16
CA LEU A 90 -12.41 2.92 -2.60
C LEU A 90 -12.00 3.92 -3.68
N SER A 91 -11.19 3.51 -4.65
CA SER A 91 -10.83 4.35 -5.79
C SER A 91 -12.08 4.76 -6.60
N LYS A 92 -12.94 3.80 -6.95
CA LYS A 92 -14.21 4.04 -7.63
C LYS A 92 -15.10 5.05 -6.89
N ALA A 93 -15.10 5.00 -5.55
CA ALA A 93 -15.94 5.87 -4.72
C ALA A 93 -15.45 7.32 -4.67
N VAL A 94 -14.13 7.58 -4.75
CA VAL A 94 -13.58 8.95 -4.72
C VAL A 94 -13.48 9.59 -6.10
N LEU A 95 -13.40 8.80 -7.16
CA LEU A 95 -13.16 9.29 -8.52
C LEU A 95 -14.20 10.28 -9.05
N PRO A 96 -15.52 10.14 -8.84
CA PRO A 96 -16.49 11.10 -9.35
C PRO A 96 -16.18 12.54 -8.92
N ASP A 97 -15.93 12.76 -7.65
CA ASP A 97 -15.61 14.09 -7.11
C ASP A 97 -14.22 14.58 -7.59
N MET A 98 -13.24 13.69 -7.65
CA MET A 98 -11.90 14.04 -8.16
C MET A 98 -11.94 14.45 -9.65
N ILE A 99 -12.73 13.74 -10.47
CA ILE A 99 -12.93 14.06 -11.90
C ILE A 99 -13.62 15.41 -12.06
N GLU A 100 -14.67 15.68 -11.30
CA GLU A 100 -15.38 16.96 -11.33
C GLU A 100 -14.45 18.13 -10.99
N ARG A 101 -13.66 17.99 -9.94
CA ARG A 101 -12.69 19.01 -9.48
C ARG A 101 -11.41 19.05 -10.32
N ARG A 102 -11.17 18.04 -11.17
CA ARG A 102 -9.93 17.86 -11.94
C ARG A 102 -8.68 17.85 -11.05
N SER A 103 -8.80 17.25 -9.88
CA SER A 103 -7.73 17.20 -8.87
C SER A 103 -7.93 16.05 -7.92
N GLY A 104 -6.86 15.34 -7.60
CA GLY A 104 -6.84 14.26 -6.62
C GLY A 104 -5.62 13.36 -6.78
N ALA A 105 -5.34 12.58 -5.77
CA ALA A 105 -4.29 11.57 -5.81
C ALA A 105 -4.73 10.26 -5.18
N ILE A 106 -4.38 9.14 -5.80
CA ILE A 106 -4.59 7.78 -5.29
C ILE A 106 -3.23 7.10 -5.21
N VAL A 107 -2.81 6.73 -4.01
CA VAL A 107 -1.54 6.05 -3.75
C VAL A 107 -1.80 4.65 -3.22
N ASN A 108 -1.35 3.65 -3.95
CA ASN A 108 -1.48 2.24 -3.57
C ASN A 108 -0.18 1.72 -2.97
N ILE A 109 -0.26 1.04 -1.83
CA ILE A 109 0.92 0.44 -1.20
C ILE A 109 1.08 -1.00 -1.68
N SER A 110 2.15 -1.25 -2.46
CA SER A 110 2.52 -2.58 -2.93
C SER A 110 3.50 -3.28 -1.99
N SER A 111 4.27 -4.18 -2.51
CA SER A 111 5.30 -4.94 -1.81
C SER A 111 6.30 -5.49 -2.82
N GLY A 112 7.56 -5.61 -2.43
CA GLY A 112 8.55 -6.36 -3.21
C GLY A 112 8.14 -7.81 -3.52
N ALA A 113 7.14 -8.34 -2.81
CA ALA A 113 6.54 -9.65 -3.13
C ALA A 113 5.80 -9.68 -4.47
N ALA A 114 5.44 -8.54 -5.06
CA ALA A 114 4.87 -8.44 -6.40
C ALA A 114 5.85 -8.90 -7.48
N ILE A 115 7.16 -8.81 -7.20
CA ILE A 115 8.19 -9.34 -8.07
C ILE A 115 8.31 -10.84 -7.80
N GLY A 116 8.10 -11.64 -8.83
CA GLY A 116 8.30 -13.07 -8.72
C GLY A 116 9.77 -13.45 -8.53
N PRO A 117 10.03 -14.68 -8.10
CA PRO A 117 11.39 -15.20 -7.91
C PRO A 117 12.15 -15.39 -9.24
N GLY A 118 11.50 -15.10 -10.37
CA GLY A 118 12.07 -15.33 -11.68
C GLY A 118 12.08 -16.80 -12.09
N ARG A 119 12.95 -17.14 -13.06
CA ARG A 119 13.10 -18.49 -13.58
C ARG A 119 14.05 -19.30 -12.70
N GLY A 120 13.63 -20.53 -12.34
CA GLY A 120 14.50 -21.49 -11.66
C GLY A 120 15.70 -21.96 -12.51
N PRO A 121 16.60 -22.79 -11.93
CA PRO A 121 16.36 -23.56 -10.70
C PRO A 121 16.35 -22.68 -9.45
N TYR A 122 15.48 -23.02 -8.50
CA TYR A 122 15.45 -22.37 -7.18
C TYR A 122 16.29 -23.19 -6.22
N GLU A 123 17.19 -22.53 -5.51
CA GLU A 123 17.87 -23.13 -4.38
C GLU A 123 16.82 -23.45 -3.29
N ASP A 124 17.12 -24.47 -2.47
CA ASP A 124 16.20 -24.97 -1.44
C ASP A 124 15.86 -23.82 -0.46
N SER A 125 14.87 -23.05 -0.84
CA SER A 125 14.42 -21.88 -0.15
C SER A 125 13.20 -22.26 0.68
N GLN A 126 13.17 -21.78 1.89
CA GLN A 126 12.02 -21.93 2.76
C GLN A 126 10.75 -21.47 2.03
N VAL A 127 9.83 -22.40 1.78
CA VAL A 127 8.51 -22.10 1.21
C VAL A 127 7.73 -21.27 2.22
N ARG A 128 7.73 -19.96 2.04
CA ARG A 128 7.11 -19.02 2.99
C ARG A 128 5.62 -18.78 2.74
N GLY A 129 5.02 -19.42 1.72
CA GLY A 129 3.60 -19.25 1.41
C GLY A 129 3.23 -17.85 0.90
N GLY A 130 4.15 -17.14 0.27
CA GLY A 130 3.94 -15.77 -0.23
C GLY A 130 3.22 -15.64 -1.57
N VAL A 131 2.82 -16.77 -2.20
CA VAL A 131 2.26 -16.78 -3.57
C VAL A 131 1.00 -15.93 -3.69
N MET A 132 0.06 -16.08 -2.77
CA MET A 132 -1.19 -15.31 -2.76
C MET A 132 -0.90 -13.80 -2.61
N TYR A 133 -0.04 -13.46 -1.67
CA TYR A 133 0.29 -12.06 -1.40
C TYR A 133 0.98 -11.40 -2.59
N GLY A 134 1.99 -12.06 -3.15
CA GLY A 134 2.68 -11.59 -4.35
C GLY A 134 1.73 -11.42 -5.53
N ALA A 135 0.86 -12.40 -5.80
CA ALA A 135 -0.15 -12.31 -6.86
C ALA A 135 -1.11 -11.12 -6.64
N SER A 136 -1.57 -10.88 -5.40
CA SER A 136 -2.47 -9.76 -5.11
C SER A 136 -1.77 -8.40 -5.26
N LYS A 137 -0.50 -8.29 -4.88
CA LYS A 137 0.27 -7.05 -5.03
C LYS A 137 0.65 -6.78 -6.48
N ALA A 138 0.98 -7.79 -7.27
CA ALA A 138 1.17 -7.66 -8.71
C ALA A 138 -0.13 -7.19 -9.42
N ALA A 139 -1.29 -7.73 -9.01
CA ALA A 139 -2.59 -7.27 -9.51
C ALA A 139 -2.85 -5.80 -9.16
N LEU A 140 -2.50 -5.36 -7.94
CA LEU A 140 -2.63 -3.96 -7.51
C LEU A 140 -1.73 -3.02 -8.31
N GLU A 141 -0.48 -3.42 -8.59
CA GLU A 141 0.43 -2.66 -9.45
C GLU A 141 -0.12 -2.49 -10.86
N ARG A 142 -0.62 -3.57 -11.47
CA ARG A 142 -1.24 -3.49 -12.80
C ARG A 142 -2.52 -2.66 -12.82
N PHE A 143 -3.35 -2.77 -11.78
CA PHE A 143 -4.52 -1.92 -11.58
C PHE A 143 -4.14 -0.44 -11.53
N THR A 144 -3.12 -0.09 -10.75
CA THR A 144 -2.59 1.27 -10.61
C THR A 144 -2.27 1.89 -11.97
N GLN A 145 -1.52 1.19 -12.82
CA GLN A 145 -1.13 1.69 -14.14
C GLN A 145 -2.34 1.85 -15.08
N GLY A 146 -3.28 0.90 -15.04
CA GLY A 146 -4.51 1.00 -15.84
C GLY A 146 -5.34 2.21 -15.42
N LEU A 147 -5.55 2.37 -14.12
CA LEU A 147 -6.33 3.49 -13.60
C LEU A 147 -5.64 4.83 -13.86
N ALA A 148 -4.30 4.91 -13.71
CA ALA A 148 -3.55 6.12 -14.02
C ALA A 148 -3.79 6.58 -15.47
N GLN A 149 -3.77 5.64 -16.42
CA GLN A 149 -4.04 5.93 -17.83
C GLN A 149 -5.47 6.45 -18.05
N GLU A 150 -6.48 5.86 -17.39
CA GLU A 150 -7.87 6.24 -17.54
C GLU A 150 -8.16 7.65 -17.03
N VAL A 151 -7.53 8.05 -15.90
CA VAL A 151 -7.86 9.32 -15.23
C VAL A 151 -6.85 10.44 -15.46
N TYR A 152 -5.79 10.20 -16.20
CA TYR A 152 -4.72 11.17 -16.45
C TYR A 152 -5.24 12.50 -17.00
N GLN A 153 -6.09 12.47 -18.01
CA GLN A 153 -6.70 13.66 -18.61
C GLN A 153 -7.59 14.45 -17.64
N HIS A 154 -7.97 13.88 -16.53
CA HIS A 154 -8.75 14.52 -15.49
C HIS A 154 -7.88 15.18 -14.42
N GLY A 155 -6.55 15.15 -14.56
CA GLY A 155 -5.64 15.75 -13.60
C GLY A 155 -5.51 14.96 -12.27
N ILE A 156 -5.75 13.65 -12.31
CA ILE A 156 -5.72 12.79 -11.13
C ILE A 156 -4.46 11.92 -11.17
N THR A 157 -3.66 12.01 -10.14
CA THR A 157 -2.48 11.15 -9.94
C THR A 157 -2.90 9.79 -9.43
N VAL A 158 -2.38 8.73 -10.04
CA VAL A 158 -2.49 7.37 -9.49
C VAL A 158 -1.11 6.73 -9.52
N ALA A 159 -0.59 6.37 -8.37
CA ALA A 159 0.74 5.79 -8.25
C ALA A 159 0.76 4.63 -7.24
N CYS A 160 1.78 3.81 -7.35
CA CYS A 160 2.00 2.67 -6.47
C CYS A 160 3.46 2.61 -6.05
N PHE A 161 3.73 2.22 -4.82
CA PHE A 161 5.09 1.96 -4.38
C PHE A 161 5.18 0.85 -3.35
N SER A 162 6.36 0.25 -3.30
CA SER A 162 6.76 -0.78 -2.35
C SER A 162 7.82 -0.22 -1.40
N PRO A 163 7.97 -0.74 -0.20
CA PRO A 163 9.15 -0.45 0.60
C PRO A 163 10.41 -0.99 -0.08
N SER A 164 11.50 -0.23 -0.04
CA SER A 164 12.82 -0.66 -0.53
C SER A 164 13.44 -1.73 0.35
N GLN A 165 13.13 -1.70 1.63
CA GLN A 165 13.49 -2.71 2.64
C GLN A 165 12.25 -3.06 3.47
N VAL A 166 12.30 -4.15 4.25
CA VAL A 166 11.18 -4.49 5.13
C VAL A 166 10.99 -3.39 6.16
N VAL A 167 9.76 -2.90 6.33
CA VAL A 167 9.44 -1.90 7.35
C VAL A 167 9.21 -2.60 8.68
N PRO A 168 10.01 -2.32 9.73
CA PRO A 168 9.80 -2.87 11.06
C PRO A 168 8.50 -2.34 11.67
N THR A 169 7.54 -3.22 11.85
CA THR A 169 6.24 -2.94 12.48
C THR A 169 5.87 -4.10 13.41
N PRO A 170 4.93 -3.93 14.35
CA PRO A 170 4.45 -5.06 15.14
C PRO A 170 4.04 -6.26 14.28
N GLY A 171 3.42 -6.02 13.12
CA GLY A 171 3.02 -7.07 12.18
C GLY A 171 4.20 -7.80 11.53
N THR A 172 5.23 -7.07 11.09
CA THR A 172 6.42 -7.70 10.48
C THR A 172 7.29 -8.43 11.49
N VAL A 173 7.35 -7.95 12.73
CA VAL A 173 7.97 -8.67 13.86
C VAL A 173 7.21 -9.96 14.16
N PHE A 174 5.87 -9.88 14.26
CA PHE A 174 5.03 -11.06 14.49
C PHE A 174 5.24 -12.14 13.41
N HIS A 175 5.31 -11.76 12.15
CA HIS A 175 5.58 -12.66 11.04
C HIS A 175 7.07 -13.03 10.87
N LYS A 176 7.93 -12.61 11.79
CA LYS A 176 9.38 -12.89 11.78
C LYS A 176 10.07 -12.47 10.47
N LEU A 177 9.60 -11.39 9.87
CA LEU A 177 10.24 -10.78 8.70
C LEU A 177 11.41 -9.89 9.12
N VAL A 178 11.34 -9.34 10.32
CA VAL A 178 12.39 -8.59 11.02
C VAL A 178 12.56 -9.14 12.43
N SER A 179 13.70 -8.86 13.05
CA SER A 179 14.05 -9.35 14.40
C SER A 179 13.46 -8.50 15.52
N GLY A 180 13.11 -7.25 15.25
CA GLY A 180 12.56 -6.27 16.17
C GLY A 180 12.18 -4.99 15.44
N LEU A 181 11.63 -4.01 16.17
CA LEU A 181 11.27 -2.70 15.61
C LEU A 181 12.51 -1.86 15.23
N ASP A 182 13.66 -2.18 15.74
CA ASP A 182 14.96 -1.57 15.50
C ASP A 182 15.87 -2.42 14.59
N ASP A 183 15.32 -3.37 13.84
CA ASP A 183 16.11 -4.23 12.93
C ASP A 183 16.85 -3.36 11.90
N PRO A 184 18.21 -3.34 11.90
CA PRO A 184 19.00 -2.48 11.03
C PRO A 184 18.91 -2.84 9.54
N ARG A 185 18.27 -3.97 9.20
CA ARG A 185 18.02 -4.38 7.81
C ARG A 185 16.69 -3.81 7.27
N GLY A 186 15.92 -3.16 8.16
CA GLY A 186 14.65 -2.54 7.80
C GLY A 186 14.80 -1.08 7.41
N GLU A 187 13.78 -0.52 6.78
CA GLU A 187 13.65 0.92 6.61
C GLU A 187 12.62 1.51 7.60
N PRO A 188 12.88 2.70 8.13
CA PRO A 188 11.96 3.34 9.06
C PRO A 188 10.62 3.69 8.37
N PRO A 189 9.47 3.60 9.08
CA PRO A 189 8.15 3.91 8.53
C PRO A 189 8.03 5.31 7.93
N GLU A 190 8.84 6.25 8.40
CA GLU A 190 8.88 7.64 7.92
C GLU A 190 9.27 7.73 6.44
N LEU A 191 10.07 6.81 5.91
CA LEU A 191 10.39 6.76 4.48
C LEU A 191 9.16 6.38 3.66
N MET A 192 8.32 5.46 4.17
CA MET A 192 7.04 5.14 3.53
C MET A 192 6.10 6.35 3.53
N ALA A 193 6.00 7.06 4.67
CA ALA A 193 5.18 8.26 4.78
C ALA A 193 5.64 9.36 3.81
N LYS A 194 6.95 9.63 3.74
CA LYS A 194 7.54 10.58 2.80
C LYS A 194 7.29 10.19 1.35
N ALA A 195 7.45 8.92 0.98
CA ALA A 195 7.20 8.45 -0.38
C ALA A 195 5.71 8.59 -0.77
N ALA A 196 4.79 8.28 0.15
CA ALA A 196 3.37 8.50 -0.08
C ALA A 196 3.05 9.99 -0.27
N LEU A 197 3.61 10.86 0.56
CA LEU A 197 3.45 12.31 0.45
C LEU A 197 3.99 12.83 -0.89
N LEU A 198 5.20 12.43 -1.28
CA LEU A 198 5.80 12.79 -2.56
C LEU A 198 4.89 12.41 -3.73
N LEU A 199 4.47 11.14 -3.79
CA LEU A 199 3.63 10.64 -4.89
C LEU A 199 2.24 11.30 -4.94
N ALA A 200 1.75 11.82 -3.82
CA ALA A 200 0.49 12.53 -3.75
C ALA A 200 0.59 14.04 -4.06
N SER A 201 1.80 14.63 -4.02
CA SER A 201 1.99 16.08 -4.10
C SER A 201 2.85 16.56 -5.27
N GLU A 202 3.69 15.71 -5.83
CA GLU A 202 4.53 16.08 -6.99
C GLU A 202 3.72 16.15 -8.29
N PRO A 203 4.21 16.84 -9.32
CA PRO A 203 3.50 17.04 -10.59
C PRO A 203 3.02 15.74 -11.23
N LEU A 204 1.78 15.74 -11.70
CA LEU A 204 1.08 14.61 -12.33
C LEU A 204 1.94 13.89 -13.39
N ASP A 205 2.58 14.64 -14.26
CA ASP A 205 3.39 14.13 -15.38
C ASP A 205 4.67 13.46 -14.94
N GLN A 206 5.08 13.65 -13.69
CA GLN A 206 6.26 13.04 -13.11
C GLN A 206 5.97 11.78 -12.30
N VAL A 207 4.78 11.68 -11.68
CA VAL A 207 4.50 10.60 -10.71
C VAL A 207 3.35 9.69 -11.09
N SER A 208 2.38 10.10 -11.93
CA SER A 208 1.24 9.26 -12.26
C SER A 208 1.64 8.07 -13.14
N GLY A 209 1.10 6.90 -12.81
CA GLY A 209 1.42 5.63 -13.46
C GLY A 209 2.68 4.94 -12.92
N ARG A 210 3.41 5.56 -12.01
CA ARG A 210 4.61 4.95 -11.43
C ARG A 210 4.26 3.75 -10.55
N VAL A 211 5.08 2.72 -10.72
CA VAL A 211 5.23 1.59 -9.80
C VAL A 211 6.68 1.60 -9.36
N THR A 212 6.96 2.03 -8.15
CA THR A 212 8.32 2.36 -7.68
C THR A 212 8.60 1.82 -6.28
N TYR A 213 9.69 2.25 -5.67
CA TYR A 213 10.09 1.92 -4.31
C TYR A 213 10.27 3.18 -3.47
N SER A 214 10.04 3.08 -2.16
CA SER A 214 10.12 4.20 -1.21
C SER A 214 11.40 5.01 -1.36
N GLN A 215 12.56 4.39 -1.16
CA GLN A 215 13.84 5.08 -1.21
C GLN A 215 14.26 5.43 -2.65
N GLN A 216 13.84 4.64 -3.64
CA GLN A 216 14.10 4.94 -5.05
C GLN A 216 13.50 6.28 -5.45
N ILE A 217 12.19 6.46 -5.21
CA ILE A 217 11.50 7.68 -5.62
C ILE A 217 11.94 8.89 -4.79
N LEU A 218 12.16 8.72 -3.49
CA LEU A 218 12.66 9.78 -2.62
C LEU A 218 14.02 10.30 -3.05
N LYS A 219 14.94 9.40 -3.43
CA LYS A 219 16.27 9.77 -3.94
C LYS A 219 16.19 10.45 -5.30
N GLU A 220 15.37 9.93 -6.21
CA GLU A 220 15.15 10.50 -7.55
C GLU A 220 14.70 11.97 -7.46
N PHE A 221 13.83 12.28 -6.50
CA PHE A 221 13.33 13.64 -6.29
C PHE A 221 14.15 14.48 -5.29
N GLY A 222 15.25 13.94 -4.78
CA GLY A 222 16.12 14.68 -3.85
C GLY A 222 15.54 14.91 -2.45
N TRP A 223 14.56 14.09 -2.03
CA TRP A 223 14.01 14.17 -0.68
C TRP A 223 14.86 13.44 0.36
N ILE A 224 15.80 12.61 -0.11
CA ILE A 224 16.85 11.96 0.70
C ILE A 224 18.15 11.92 -0.09
N ASP A 225 19.28 12.02 0.60
CA ASP A 225 20.62 12.02 -0.02
C ASP A 225 21.12 10.59 -0.29
N GLU A 226 20.86 9.67 0.64
CA GLU A 226 21.29 8.27 0.56
C GLU A 226 20.09 7.33 0.51
N ALA A 227 20.21 6.26 -0.26
CA ALA A 227 19.16 5.26 -0.41
C ALA A 227 19.78 3.87 -0.61
N THR A 228 19.10 2.85 -0.09
CA THR A 228 19.52 1.45 -0.16
C THR A 228 18.34 0.52 -0.50
N GLY A 229 18.62 -0.74 -0.77
CA GLY A 229 17.63 -1.77 -0.94
C GLY A 229 17.08 -1.90 -2.36
N THR A 230 15.88 -2.45 -2.47
CA THR A 230 15.24 -2.73 -3.77
C THR A 230 14.86 -1.45 -4.49
N GLY A 231 15.09 -1.42 -5.80
CA GLY A 231 14.89 -0.24 -6.64
C GLY A 231 16.11 0.68 -6.68
N VAL A 232 17.06 0.54 -5.74
CA VAL A 232 18.31 1.32 -5.66
C VAL A 232 19.53 0.45 -5.94
N GLU A 233 19.80 -0.53 -5.09
CA GLU A 233 20.94 -1.45 -5.20
C GLU A 233 20.59 -2.72 -5.98
N ARG A 234 19.32 -3.06 -6.04
CA ARG A 234 18.78 -4.23 -6.72
C ARG A 234 17.66 -3.80 -7.65
N THR A 235 17.56 -4.46 -8.78
CA THR A 235 16.48 -4.24 -9.75
C THR A 235 15.12 -4.43 -9.07
N GLY A 236 14.25 -3.45 -9.24
CA GLY A 236 12.87 -3.49 -8.79
C GLY A 236 11.96 -4.32 -9.71
N SER A 237 10.65 -4.10 -9.64
CA SER A 237 9.71 -4.71 -10.57
C SER A 237 9.97 -4.22 -12.00
N GLY A 238 9.63 -5.05 -13.00
CA GLY A 238 9.74 -4.64 -14.41
C GLY A 238 9.01 -3.33 -14.73
N TYR A 239 7.95 -3.02 -13.98
CA TYR A 239 7.19 -1.80 -14.11
C TYR A 239 7.87 -0.56 -13.51
N SER A 240 8.77 -0.73 -12.55
CA SER A 240 9.52 0.39 -11.97
C SER A 240 10.61 0.93 -12.89
N GLN A 241 10.84 0.27 -14.01
CA GLN A 241 11.87 0.64 -15.01
C GLN A 241 11.27 1.29 -16.26
N ILE A 242 9.95 1.43 -16.31
CA ILE A 242 9.22 2.10 -17.40
C ILE A 242 8.72 3.48 -16.87
#